data_dd0b1da0b94e3e8447d06bead0847263
#
_entry.id   dd0b1da0b94e3e8447d06bead0847263
#
_cell.length_a   1.000
_cell.length_b   1.000
_cell.length_c   1.000
_cell.angle_alpha   90.00
_cell.angle_beta   90.00
_cell.angle_gamma   90.00
#
_symmetry.space_group_name_H-M   'P 1'
#
loop_
_entity.id
_entity.type
_entity.pdbx_description
1 polymer ?
#
loop_
_entity_poly.entity_id
_entity_poly.type
_entity_poly.pdbx_seq_one_letter_code
_entity_poly.pdbx_strand_id
1 'polypeptide(L)'
;MVAVEHAEPIAKKARQIIKKNKLSHKITVYVGNIESESLNDKLISRFQDEFQECQSLKVFDIVMSEWMGYALFFENMLPSVIHARNNFLKRDGLILPDFASLYMVVLLKCWI
;
A
#
# COMPACT_ATOMS: atom_id res chain seq x y z
N MET A 1 11.39 -4.66 -3.61
CA MET A 1 10.07 -4.33 -2.99
C MET A 1 10.12 -2.91 -2.46
N VAL A 2 9.04 -2.17 -2.63
CA VAL A 2 8.84 -0.83 -2.06
C VAL A 2 7.77 -0.92 -0.99
N ALA A 3 8.00 -0.30 0.15
CA ALA A 3 7.01 -0.09 1.19
C ALA A 3 6.80 1.43 1.37
N VAL A 4 5.57 1.85 1.51
CA VAL A 4 5.18 3.24 1.80
C VAL A 4 4.48 3.26 3.15
N GLU A 5 4.93 4.12 4.04
CA GLU A 5 4.37 4.28 5.37
C GLU A 5 4.25 5.79 5.69
N HIS A 6 3.07 6.23 6.06
CA HIS A 6 2.83 7.63 6.36
C HIS A 6 3.44 8.07 7.69
N ALA A 7 3.38 7.20 8.70
CA ALA A 7 3.86 7.49 10.05
C ALA A 7 5.38 7.26 10.17
N GLU A 8 6.16 8.34 10.31
CA GLU A 8 7.62 8.29 10.47
C GLU A 8 8.09 7.33 11.60
N PRO A 9 7.48 7.28 12.79
CA PRO A 9 7.91 6.35 13.83
C PRO A 9 7.77 4.88 13.41
N ILE A 10 6.70 4.54 12.70
CA ILE A 10 6.43 3.19 12.19
C ILE A 10 7.43 2.85 11.08
N ALA A 11 7.63 3.75 10.15
CA ALA A 11 8.61 3.58 9.08
C ALA A 11 10.03 3.37 9.61
N LYS A 12 10.43 4.12 10.65
CA LYS A 12 11.71 3.94 11.33
C LYS A 12 11.85 2.55 11.92
N LYS A 13 10.80 2.06 12.59
CA LYS A 13 10.78 0.70 13.15
C LYS A 13 10.84 -0.36 12.06
N ALA A 14 10.10 -0.19 10.96
CA ALA A 14 10.15 -1.07 9.81
C ALA A 14 11.56 -1.18 9.24
N ARG A 15 12.27 -0.06 9.03
CA ARG A 15 13.67 -0.05 8.57
C ARG A 15 14.60 -0.81 9.52
N GLN A 16 14.40 -0.69 10.84
CA GLN A 16 15.20 -1.43 11.83
C GLN A 16 14.99 -2.94 11.72
N ILE A 17 13.73 -3.37 11.55
CA ILE A 17 13.37 -4.79 11.37
C ILE A 17 13.97 -5.33 10.07
N ILE A 18 13.83 -4.60 8.98
CA ILE A 18 14.40 -4.95 7.67
C ILE A 18 15.91 -5.13 7.78
N LYS A 19 16.61 -4.19 8.45
CA LYS A 19 18.06 -4.27 8.68
C LYS A 19 18.45 -5.48 9.51
N LYS A 20 17.75 -5.76 10.61
CA LYS A 20 18.00 -6.94 11.47
C LYS A 20 17.85 -8.25 10.70
N ASN A 21 16.91 -8.31 9.77
CA ASN A 21 16.67 -9.47 8.92
C ASN A 21 17.56 -9.50 7.65
N LYS A 22 18.52 -8.58 7.52
CA LYS A 22 19.46 -8.47 6.38
C LYS A 22 18.73 -8.30 5.03
N LEU A 23 17.56 -7.66 5.03
CA LEU A 23 16.73 -7.45 3.84
C LEU A 23 16.83 -6.03 3.23
N SER A 24 17.79 -5.20 3.71
CA SER A 24 17.93 -3.81 3.25
C SER A 24 18.24 -3.69 1.75
N HIS A 25 18.79 -4.73 1.14
CA HIS A 25 19.05 -4.77 -0.29
C HIS A 25 17.82 -5.12 -1.13
N LYS A 26 16.76 -5.63 -0.50
CA LYS A 26 15.52 -6.05 -1.18
C LYS A 26 14.35 -5.12 -0.91
N ILE A 27 14.32 -4.44 0.24
CA ILE A 27 13.16 -3.67 0.72
C ILE A 27 13.59 -2.24 1.00
N THR A 28 12.95 -1.30 0.33
CA THR A 28 13.11 0.14 0.57
C THR A 28 11.83 0.71 1.18
N VAL A 29 11.95 1.46 2.27
CA VAL A 29 10.82 2.12 2.94
C VAL A 29 10.83 3.61 2.65
N TYR A 30 9.78 4.10 2.04
CA TYR A 30 9.49 5.52 1.82
C TYR A 30 8.51 6.02 2.88
N VAL A 31 8.74 7.24 3.35
CA VAL A 31 7.84 7.91 4.30
C VAL A 31 7.02 8.94 3.56
N GLY A 32 5.73 8.90 3.73
CA GLY A 32 4.80 9.87 3.17
C GLY A 32 3.46 9.26 2.77
N ASN A 33 2.58 10.13 2.31
CA ASN A 33 1.31 9.71 1.74
C ASN A 33 1.52 9.30 0.27
N ILE A 34 1.07 8.10 -0.10
CA ILE A 34 1.18 7.57 -1.47
C ILE A 34 0.43 8.44 -2.49
N GLU A 35 -0.55 9.21 -2.06
CA GLU A 35 -1.31 10.12 -2.90
C GLU A 35 -0.59 11.46 -3.16
N SER A 36 0.53 11.73 -2.47
CA SER A 36 1.27 12.99 -2.63
C SER A 36 2.14 12.98 -3.89
N GLU A 37 2.12 14.08 -4.64
CA GLU A 37 2.98 14.26 -5.81
C GLU A 37 4.46 14.10 -5.48
N SER A 38 4.90 14.68 -4.35
CA SER A 38 6.31 14.61 -3.93
C SER A 38 6.82 13.19 -3.68
N LEU A 39 5.96 12.28 -3.23
CA LEU A 39 6.32 10.87 -3.08
C LEU A 39 6.27 10.15 -4.43
N ASN A 40 5.27 10.46 -5.25
CA ASN A 40 5.16 9.91 -6.59
C ASN A 40 6.41 10.25 -7.43
N ASP A 41 6.88 11.49 -7.39
CA ASP A 41 8.10 11.91 -8.08
C ASP A 41 9.34 11.13 -7.61
N LYS A 42 9.46 10.89 -6.31
CA LYS A 42 10.55 10.07 -5.75
C LYS A 42 10.47 8.62 -6.21
N LEU A 43 9.28 8.05 -6.28
CA LEU A 43 9.07 6.68 -6.78
C LEU A 43 9.37 6.61 -8.28
N ILE A 44 8.90 7.57 -9.06
CA ILE A 44 9.15 7.67 -10.50
C ILE A 44 10.66 7.78 -10.76
N SER A 45 11.34 8.69 -10.09
CA SER A 45 12.80 8.86 -10.23
C SER A 45 13.57 7.59 -9.88
N ARG A 46 13.12 6.83 -8.88
CA ARG A 46 13.77 5.58 -8.45
C ARG A 46 13.65 4.46 -9.46
N PHE A 47 12.56 4.43 -10.23
CA PHE A 47 12.25 3.40 -11.20
C PHE A 47 12.24 3.94 -12.64
N GLN A 48 12.97 5.03 -12.88
CA GLN A 48 12.95 5.74 -14.16
C GLN A 48 13.34 4.83 -15.34
N ASP A 49 14.31 3.95 -15.14
CA ASP A 49 14.76 3.03 -16.19
C ASP A 49 13.67 2.01 -16.53
N GLU A 50 13.04 1.42 -15.50
CA GLU A 50 11.92 0.49 -15.68
C GLU A 50 10.69 1.16 -16.31
N PHE A 51 10.44 2.43 -16.00
CA PHE A 51 9.36 3.20 -16.60
C PHE A 51 9.61 3.50 -18.09
N GLN A 52 10.86 3.80 -18.47
CA GLN A 52 11.22 4.04 -19.88
C GLN A 52 11.07 2.77 -20.71
N GLU A 53 11.50 1.63 -20.21
CA GLU A 53 11.36 0.34 -20.90
C GLU A 53 9.89 -0.04 -21.13
N CYS A 54 9.03 0.20 -20.13
CA CYS A 54 7.61 -0.17 -20.20
C CYS A 54 6.72 0.90 -20.84
N GLN A 55 7.22 2.11 -21.12
CA GLN A 55 6.44 3.28 -21.54
C GLN A 55 5.23 3.56 -20.63
N SER A 56 5.31 3.16 -19.35
CA SER A 56 4.22 3.24 -18.38
C SER A 56 4.78 3.38 -16.97
N LEU A 57 4.11 4.15 -16.12
CA LEU A 57 4.38 4.23 -14.68
C LEU A 57 4.01 2.94 -13.94
N LYS A 58 3.33 2.01 -14.60
CA LYS A 58 2.82 0.77 -14.01
C LYS A 58 3.90 -0.31 -14.03
N VAL A 59 4.72 -0.34 -12.98
CA VAL A 59 5.90 -1.23 -12.88
C VAL A 59 5.77 -2.32 -11.84
N PHE A 60 4.79 -2.25 -10.93
CA PHE A 60 4.62 -3.24 -9.88
C PHE A 60 3.67 -4.36 -10.31
N ASP A 61 4.04 -5.58 -10.00
CA ASP A 61 3.23 -6.77 -10.26
C ASP A 61 2.18 -6.98 -9.15
N ILE A 62 2.48 -6.53 -7.92
CA ILE A 62 1.62 -6.74 -6.75
C ILE A 62 1.56 -5.46 -5.92
N VAL A 63 0.33 -5.08 -5.54
CA VAL A 63 0.05 -4.10 -4.48
C VAL A 63 -0.52 -4.84 -3.28
N MET A 64 0.13 -4.70 -2.13
CA MET A 64 -0.33 -5.28 -0.87
C MET A 64 -0.59 -4.17 0.13
N SER A 65 -1.76 -4.19 0.77
CA SER A 65 -2.13 -3.19 1.79
C SER A 65 -3.06 -3.78 2.83
N GLU A 66 -2.79 -3.49 4.09
CA GLU A 66 -3.74 -3.70 5.17
C GLU A 66 -4.46 -2.36 5.39
N TRP A 67 -5.55 -2.13 4.64
CA TRP A 67 -6.29 -0.87 4.58
C TRP A 67 -7.60 -0.87 5.36
N MET A 68 -8.01 -2.04 5.83
CA MET A 68 -9.28 -2.25 6.49
C MET A 68 -9.24 -1.78 7.95
N GLY A 69 -10.14 -0.88 8.29
CA GLY A 69 -10.33 -0.42 9.67
C GLY A 69 -11.67 -0.84 10.25
N TYR A 70 -12.06 -0.26 11.39
CA TYR A 70 -13.38 -0.46 11.99
C TYR A 70 -14.48 -0.13 10.98
N ALA A 71 -15.54 -0.95 10.98
CA ALA A 71 -16.59 -0.85 9.98
C ALA A 71 -16.04 -0.76 8.54
N LEU A 72 -14.94 -1.42 8.28
CA LEU A 72 -14.17 -1.52 7.05
C LEU A 72 -13.50 -0.21 6.62
N PHE A 73 -14.20 0.92 6.65
CA PHE A 73 -13.78 2.18 6.04
C PHE A 73 -13.30 3.26 7.03
N PHE A 74 -13.25 2.99 8.32
CA PHE A 74 -12.98 4.01 9.34
C PHE A 74 -11.64 4.76 9.12
N GLU A 75 -10.59 4.06 8.70
CA GLU A 75 -9.27 4.66 8.48
C GLU A 75 -9.13 5.40 7.15
N ASN A 76 -10.14 5.31 6.30
CA ASN A 76 -10.19 5.96 4.98
C ASN A 76 -8.94 5.68 4.10
N MET A 77 -8.36 4.49 4.19
CA MET A 77 -7.16 4.11 3.42
C MET A 77 -7.45 3.55 2.03
N LEU A 78 -8.70 3.21 1.72
CA LEU A 78 -9.07 2.70 0.39
C LEU A 78 -8.67 3.63 -0.77
N PRO A 79 -8.80 4.97 -0.67
CA PRO A 79 -8.30 5.89 -1.69
C PRO A 79 -6.82 5.69 -2.01
N SER A 80 -5.98 5.46 -1.01
CA SER A 80 -4.54 5.18 -1.18
C SER A 80 -4.28 3.91 -1.97
N VAL A 81 -5.06 2.84 -1.72
CA VAL A 81 -4.96 1.58 -2.48
C VAL A 81 -5.39 1.78 -3.93
N ILE A 82 -6.49 2.53 -4.14
CA ILE A 82 -6.99 2.87 -5.49
C ILE A 82 -5.94 3.70 -6.23
N HIS A 83 -5.33 4.67 -5.56
CA HIS A 83 -4.25 5.49 -6.13
C HIS A 83 -3.06 4.62 -6.57
N ALA A 84 -2.58 3.74 -5.68
CA ALA A 84 -1.49 2.82 -5.98
C ALA A 84 -1.81 1.89 -7.16
N ARG A 85 -3.01 1.34 -7.19
CA ARG A 85 -3.50 0.52 -8.31
C ARG A 85 -3.49 1.28 -9.63
N ASN A 86 -4.03 2.49 -9.63
CA ASN A 86 -4.22 3.24 -10.87
C ASN A 86 -2.92 3.76 -11.46
N ASN A 87 -1.95 4.11 -10.60
CA ASN A 87 -0.72 4.77 -11.02
C ASN A 87 0.48 3.84 -11.14
N PHE A 88 0.53 2.76 -10.34
CA PHE A 88 1.74 1.96 -10.22
C PHE A 88 1.57 0.47 -10.54
N LEU A 89 0.35 -0.09 -10.44
CA LEU A 89 0.12 -1.51 -10.69
C LEU A 89 0.01 -1.79 -12.18
N LYS A 90 0.69 -2.83 -12.66
CA LYS A 90 0.54 -3.36 -14.03
C LYS A 90 -0.90 -3.78 -14.30
N ARG A 91 -1.27 -3.84 -15.58
CA ARG A 91 -2.64 -4.19 -16.00
C ARG A 91 -3.10 -5.55 -15.47
N ASP A 92 -2.21 -6.52 -15.47
CA ASP A 92 -2.47 -7.89 -15.01
C ASP A 92 -1.91 -8.12 -13.59
N GLY A 93 -1.62 -7.04 -12.86
CA GLY A 93 -1.08 -7.10 -11.51
C GLY A 93 -2.14 -7.46 -10.47
N LEU A 94 -1.67 -7.97 -9.33
CA LEU A 94 -2.51 -8.44 -8.23
C LEU A 94 -2.63 -7.38 -7.13
N ILE A 95 -3.80 -7.34 -6.49
CA ILE A 95 -4.04 -6.58 -5.27
C ILE A 95 -4.31 -7.56 -4.14
N LEU A 96 -3.67 -7.36 -2.99
CA LEU A 96 -3.85 -8.20 -1.81
C LEU A 96 -4.13 -7.32 -0.58
N PRO A 97 -5.29 -7.50 0.08
CA PRO A 97 -6.41 -8.37 -0.31
C PRO A 97 -7.12 -7.86 -1.57
N ASP A 98 -7.70 -8.76 -2.34
CA ASP A 98 -8.44 -8.46 -3.57
C ASP A 98 -9.90 -8.08 -3.30
N PHE A 99 -10.45 -8.55 -2.18
CA PHE A 99 -11.77 -8.14 -1.71
C PHE A 99 -11.83 -8.06 -0.18
N ALA A 100 -12.82 -7.30 0.32
CA ALA A 100 -13.17 -7.23 1.72
C ALA A 100 -14.70 -7.18 1.86
N SER A 101 -15.23 -7.75 2.95
CA SER A 101 -16.68 -7.83 3.18
C SER A 101 -17.07 -7.19 4.50
N LEU A 102 -18.19 -6.48 4.50
CA LEU A 102 -18.83 -5.95 5.69
C LEU A 102 -20.14 -6.71 5.92
N TYR A 103 -20.29 -7.30 7.11
CA TYR A 103 -21.48 -8.02 7.51
C TYR A 103 -22.25 -7.24 8.56
N MET A 104 -23.57 -7.15 8.41
CA MET A 104 -24.46 -6.58 9.39
C MET A 104 -25.41 -7.67 9.90
N VAL A 105 -25.50 -7.82 11.22
CA VAL A 105 -26.36 -8.81 11.86
C VAL A 105 -27.28 -8.12 12.86
N VAL A 106 -28.58 -8.43 12.79
CA VAL A 106 -29.56 -7.98 13.78
C VAL A 106 -29.64 -9.02 14.88
N LEU A 107 -29.35 -8.61 16.11
CA LEU A 107 -29.52 -9.45 17.30
C LEU A 107 -30.89 -9.15 17.93
N LEU A 108 -31.79 -10.11 17.89
CA LEU A 108 -33.04 -10.04 18.64
C LEU A 108 -32.81 -10.57 20.06
N LYS A 109 -32.90 -9.67 21.04
CA LYS A 109 -32.85 -10.05 22.45
C LYS A 109 -34.26 -10.50 22.86
N CYS A 110 -34.45 -11.82 23.03
CA CYS A 110 -35.63 -12.30 23.72
C CYS A 110 -35.49 -11.96 25.19
N TRP A 111 -36.38 -11.12 25.73
CA TRP A 111 -36.54 -10.96 27.16
C TRP A 111 -37.37 -12.18 27.64
N ILE A 112 -36.75 -13.07 28.39
CA ILE A 112 -37.42 -14.11 29.17
C ILE A 112 -37.76 -13.50 30.50
#